data_faa0265ad43fce4296a63b2f41570fcd
#
_entry.id   faa0265ad43fce4296a63b2f41570fcd
#
_cell.length_a   1.000
_cell.length_b   1.000
_cell.length_c   1.000
_cell.angle_alpha   90.00
_cell.angle_beta   90.00
_cell.angle_gamma   90.00
#
_symmetry.space_group_name_H-M   'P 1'
#
loop_
_entity.id
_entity.type
_entity.pdbx_description
1 polymer ?
#
loop_
_entity_poly.entity_id
_entity_poly.type
_entity_poly.pdbx_seq_one_letter_code
_entity_poly.pdbx_strand_id
1 'polypeptide(L)'
;MKYLIVVAHPDDETLGAGASMWKWAHNGDTVDVCIMCTEAKARAFRPEDNELEDDTNVSNKFLGVNKIYEGTFPNIEMNTVPHLKLVQFIEAAIKESEPDVIITHHPADTNNDHLQTSMACQEAIRLFQRRPEVKRVKEFWYMEVPSCTEWKINNAMESFNPNCYVEVGKEGVDAKIKALSMYRGVMRPYPHPRSADYITGLAAM
;
A
#
# COMPACT_ATOMS: atom_id res chain seq x y z
N MET A 1 12.63 2.09 -13.37
CA MET A 1 11.90 3.21 -12.73
C MET A 1 12.04 3.12 -11.21
N LYS A 2 11.62 4.16 -10.47
CA LYS A 2 11.51 4.12 -8.99
C LYS A 2 10.05 4.26 -8.59
N TYR A 3 9.54 3.29 -7.85
CA TYR A 3 8.17 3.27 -7.34
C TYR A 3 8.18 3.48 -5.82
N LEU A 4 7.24 4.27 -5.31
CA LEU A 4 6.97 4.40 -3.88
C LEU A 4 5.51 4.00 -3.62
N ILE A 5 5.33 2.93 -2.84
CA ILE A 5 4.01 2.46 -2.42
C ILE A 5 3.71 3.06 -1.05
N VAL A 6 2.70 3.90 -0.95
CA VAL A 6 2.33 4.60 0.30
C VAL A 6 1.04 4.00 0.83
N VAL A 7 1.10 3.35 1.97
CA VAL A 7 -0.02 2.60 2.58
C VAL A 7 -0.23 2.92 4.04
N ALA A 8 -1.44 2.66 4.52
CA ALA A 8 -1.81 2.91 5.89
C ALA A 8 -1.21 1.88 6.86
N HIS A 9 -1.32 0.58 6.55
CA HIS A 9 -0.94 -0.50 7.46
C HIS A 9 -0.05 -1.55 6.79
N PRO A 10 0.71 -2.33 7.57
CA PRO A 10 1.41 -3.50 7.06
C PRO A 10 0.41 -4.50 6.46
N ASP A 11 0.69 -5.08 5.34
CA ASP A 11 -0.07 -5.93 4.43
C ASP A 11 -0.81 -5.20 3.28
N ASP A 12 -1.18 -3.94 3.44
CA ASP A 12 -1.88 -3.18 2.41
C ASP A 12 -1.07 -3.06 1.10
N GLU A 13 0.26 -2.86 1.20
CA GLU A 13 1.16 -2.79 0.05
C GLU A 13 1.15 -4.09 -0.74
N THR A 14 1.11 -5.21 -0.03
CA THR A 14 1.07 -6.54 -0.62
C THR A 14 -0.32 -6.86 -1.15
N LEU A 15 -1.39 -6.51 -0.40
CA LEU A 15 -2.79 -6.69 -0.82
C LEU A 15 -3.12 -5.86 -2.07
N GLY A 16 -2.65 -4.63 -2.14
CA GLY A 16 -2.88 -3.76 -3.30
C GLY A 16 -1.92 -4.07 -4.44
N ALA A 17 -0.63 -3.79 -4.25
CA ALA A 17 0.37 -3.76 -5.32
C ALA A 17 1.33 -4.96 -5.35
N GLY A 18 1.23 -5.96 -4.46
CA GLY A 18 2.25 -7.00 -4.27
C GLY A 18 2.70 -7.73 -5.53
N ALA A 19 1.78 -8.07 -6.43
CA ALA A 19 2.13 -8.72 -7.71
C ALA A 19 2.94 -7.79 -8.62
N SER A 20 2.55 -6.52 -8.69
CA SER A 20 3.25 -5.48 -9.45
C SER A 20 4.62 -5.16 -8.85
N MET A 21 4.71 -5.05 -7.52
CA MET A 21 5.96 -4.82 -6.79
C MET A 21 6.97 -5.91 -7.12
N TRP A 22 6.55 -7.20 -7.03
CA TRP A 22 7.38 -8.33 -7.40
C TRP A 22 7.87 -8.23 -8.84
N LYS A 23 6.97 -7.94 -9.77
CA LYS A 23 7.29 -7.82 -11.20
C LYS A 23 8.29 -6.71 -11.47
N TRP A 24 8.07 -5.52 -10.91
CA TRP A 24 8.98 -4.37 -11.10
C TRP A 24 10.37 -4.66 -10.52
N ALA A 25 10.45 -5.16 -9.29
CA ALA A 25 11.73 -5.49 -8.67
C ALA A 25 12.51 -6.53 -9.49
N HIS A 26 11.84 -7.57 -10.01
CA HIS A 26 12.48 -8.59 -10.84
C HIS A 26 12.87 -8.09 -12.23
N ASN A 27 12.26 -6.99 -12.70
CA ASN A 27 12.67 -6.33 -13.94
C ASN A 27 13.81 -5.30 -13.73
N GLY A 28 14.33 -5.17 -12.50
CA GLY A 28 15.42 -4.26 -12.18
C GLY A 28 14.97 -2.84 -11.82
N ASP A 29 13.68 -2.61 -11.62
CA ASP A 29 13.16 -1.37 -11.07
C ASP A 29 13.38 -1.31 -9.54
N THR A 30 13.39 -0.11 -8.98
CA THR A 30 13.46 0.11 -7.53
C THR A 30 12.05 0.26 -6.97
N VAL A 31 11.70 -0.51 -5.96
CA VAL A 31 10.43 -0.44 -5.25
C VAL A 31 10.70 -0.12 -3.79
N ASP A 32 10.20 1.01 -3.33
CA ASP A 32 10.21 1.42 -1.92
C ASP A 32 8.78 1.41 -1.38
N VAL A 33 8.63 1.20 -0.07
CA VAL A 33 7.34 1.17 0.62
C VAL A 33 7.35 2.18 1.76
N CYS A 34 6.25 2.92 1.93
CA CYS A 34 6.01 3.83 3.03
C CYS A 34 4.73 3.38 3.77
N ILE A 35 4.89 2.87 4.99
CA ILE A 35 3.80 2.39 5.85
C ILE A 35 3.57 3.43 6.94
N MET A 36 2.35 3.98 7.02
CA MET A 36 2.04 5.05 7.95
C MET A 36 1.94 4.59 9.41
N CYS A 37 1.36 3.41 9.63
CA CYS A 37 1.17 2.82 10.95
C CYS A 37 1.75 1.40 11.00
N THR A 38 2.62 1.12 11.95
CA THR A 38 3.22 -0.21 12.15
C THR A 38 2.50 -1.05 13.21
N GLU A 39 1.36 -0.59 13.71
CA GLU A 39 0.55 -1.30 14.70
C GLU A 39 -0.64 -2.03 14.06
N ALA A 40 -1.12 -3.09 14.71
CA ALA A 40 -2.28 -3.86 14.27
C ALA A 40 -3.36 -3.99 15.37
N LYS A 41 -3.50 -2.96 16.22
CA LYS A 41 -4.39 -2.98 17.40
C LYS A 41 -5.85 -3.31 17.08
N ALA A 42 -6.32 -2.96 15.88
CA ALA A 42 -7.71 -3.18 15.46
C ALA A 42 -7.94 -4.55 14.79
N ARG A 43 -6.90 -5.37 14.58
CA ARG A 43 -7.06 -6.67 13.91
C ARG A 43 -7.66 -7.70 14.85
N ALA A 44 -8.64 -8.48 14.35
CA ALA A 44 -9.26 -9.59 15.09
C ALA A 44 -8.27 -10.74 15.39
N PHE A 45 -7.30 -10.96 14.49
CA PHE A 45 -6.21 -11.95 14.66
C PHE A 45 -4.89 -11.18 14.67
N ARG A 46 -4.68 -10.47 15.76
CA ARG A 46 -3.53 -9.60 15.94
C ARG A 46 -2.27 -10.44 16.23
N PRO A 47 -1.19 -10.30 15.43
CA PRO A 47 0.13 -10.74 15.85
C PRO A 47 0.67 -9.83 16.96
N GLU A 48 1.66 -10.26 17.70
CA GLU A 48 2.45 -9.38 18.56
C GLU A 48 3.19 -8.35 17.71
N ASP A 49 3.52 -7.19 18.29
CA ASP A 49 4.10 -6.07 17.51
C ASP A 49 5.44 -6.47 16.85
N ASN A 50 6.30 -7.24 17.52
CA ASN A 50 7.54 -7.78 16.97
C ASN A 50 7.28 -8.84 15.86
N GLU A 51 6.22 -9.62 15.96
CA GLU A 51 5.83 -10.57 14.92
C GLU A 51 5.32 -9.87 13.67
N LEU A 52 4.61 -8.74 13.83
CA LEU A 52 4.15 -7.93 12.70
C LEU A 52 5.32 -7.27 11.97
N GLU A 53 6.31 -6.78 12.70
CA GLU A 53 7.55 -6.23 12.13
C GLU A 53 8.30 -7.31 11.33
N ASP A 54 8.46 -8.51 11.89
CA ASP A 54 9.09 -9.65 11.21
C ASP A 54 8.33 -10.02 9.94
N ASP A 55 7.00 -10.16 10.01
CA ASP A 55 6.13 -10.49 8.87
C ASP A 55 6.26 -9.44 7.76
N THR A 56 6.28 -8.16 8.12
CA THR A 56 6.45 -7.04 7.19
C THR A 56 7.81 -7.13 6.47
N ASN A 57 8.87 -7.31 7.23
CA ASN A 57 10.22 -7.40 6.68
C ASN A 57 10.40 -8.61 5.77
N VAL A 58 9.90 -9.79 6.17
CA VAL A 58 10.03 -11.02 5.38
C VAL A 58 9.22 -10.93 4.08
N SER A 59 7.98 -10.44 4.14
CA SER A 59 7.10 -10.28 2.98
C SER A 59 7.69 -9.28 1.98
N ASN A 60 8.06 -8.10 2.43
CA ASN A 60 8.60 -7.05 1.56
C ASN A 60 9.95 -7.44 0.96
N LYS A 61 10.83 -8.11 1.73
CA LYS A 61 12.08 -8.65 1.21
C LYS A 61 11.85 -9.70 0.12
N PHE A 62 10.85 -10.57 0.31
CA PHE A 62 10.48 -11.56 -0.69
C PHE A 62 9.99 -10.91 -2.00
N LEU A 63 9.23 -9.81 -1.90
CA LEU A 63 8.76 -9.04 -3.06
C LEU A 63 9.86 -8.22 -3.74
N GLY A 64 11.05 -8.12 -3.14
CA GLY A 64 12.17 -7.36 -3.69
C GLY A 64 12.14 -5.87 -3.35
N VAL A 65 11.45 -5.48 -2.28
CA VAL A 65 11.43 -4.10 -1.80
C VAL A 65 12.83 -3.67 -1.38
N ASN A 66 13.25 -2.50 -1.85
CA ASN A 66 14.56 -1.93 -1.58
C ASN A 66 14.62 -1.27 -0.19
N LYS A 67 13.59 -0.50 0.17
CA LYS A 67 13.52 0.21 1.45
C LYS A 67 12.08 0.35 1.95
N ILE A 68 11.93 0.26 3.28
CA ILE A 68 10.67 0.53 3.98
C ILE A 68 10.84 1.79 4.84
N TYR A 69 9.90 2.74 4.72
CA TYR A 69 9.74 3.90 5.59
C TYR A 69 8.58 3.63 6.53
N GLU A 70 8.85 3.56 7.83
CA GLU A 70 7.87 3.18 8.85
C GLU A 70 7.46 4.38 9.70
N GLY A 71 6.16 4.67 9.73
CA GLY A 71 5.54 5.66 10.57
C GLY A 71 4.96 5.03 11.84
N THR A 72 4.76 5.85 12.85
CA THR A 72 4.20 5.45 14.14
C THR A 72 2.85 6.11 14.40
N PHE A 73 2.07 6.34 13.34
CA PHE A 73 0.73 6.92 13.46
C PHE A 73 -0.25 5.91 14.08
N PRO A 74 -1.28 6.37 14.79
CA PRO A 74 -2.19 5.47 15.50
C PRO A 74 -3.07 4.67 14.53
N ASN A 75 -3.29 3.39 14.86
CA ASN A 75 -4.08 2.45 14.06
C ASN A 75 -5.58 2.77 14.15
N ILE A 76 -6.24 2.95 13.01
CA ILE A 76 -7.67 3.32 12.85
C ILE A 76 -8.04 4.68 13.47
N GLU A 77 -7.06 5.48 13.81
CA GLU A 77 -7.22 6.79 14.44
C GLU A 77 -6.42 7.90 13.72
N MET A 78 -5.97 7.70 12.48
CA MET A 78 -5.19 8.72 11.77
C MET A 78 -5.94 10.03 11.54
N ASN A 79 -7.28 10.02 11.56
CA ASN A 79 -8.10 11.22 11.52
C ASN A 79 -7.97 12.11 12.77
N THR A 80 -7.38 11.61 13.86
CA THR A 80 -7.08 12.39 15.06
C THR A 80 -5.70 13.07 15.02
N VAL A 81 -4.88 12.68 14.06
CA VAL A 81 -3.54 13.24 13.86
C VAL A 81 -3.65 14.54 13.07
N PRO A 82 -2.94 15.63 13.45
CA PRO A 82 -2.85 16.80 12.60
C PRO A 82 -2.40 16.42 11.18
N HIS A 83 -3.25 16.67 10.19
CA HIS A 83 -3.04 16.23 8.80
C HIS A 83 -1.66 16.61 8.24
N LEU A 84 -1.14 17.78 8.61
CA LEU A 84 0.20 18.23 8.24
C LEU A 84 1.30 17.21 8.65
N LYS A 85 1.15 16.50 9.76
CA LYS A 85 2.14 15.49 10.18
C LYS A 85 2.14 14.27 9.26
N LEU A 86 0.97 13.84 8.81
CA LEU A 86 0.85 12.77 7.81
C LEU A 86 1.52 13.17 6.50
N VAL A 87 1.21 14.39 6.02
CA VAL A 87 1.82 14.94 4.80
C VAL A 87 3.33 15.03 4.92
N GLN A 88 3.86 15.58 6.01
CA GLN A 88 5.31 15.75 6.21
C GLN A 88 6.07 14.44 6.28
N PHE A 89 5.48 13.39 6.83
CA PHE A 89 6.08 12.06 6.86
C PHE A 89 6.23 11.49 5.44
N ILE A 90 5.17 11.59 4.63
CA ILE A 90 5.19 11.16 3.23
C ILE A 90 6.18 12.03 2.42
N GLU A 91 6.21 13.35 2.65
CA GLU A 91 7.18 14.26 2.00
C GLU A 91 8.63 13.87 2.29
N ALA A 92 8.93 13.40 3.51
CA ALA A 92 10.26 12.91 3.86
C ALA A 92 10.62 11.63 3.06
N ALA A 93 9.68 10.69 2.94
CA ALA A 93 9.86 9.50 2.13
C ALA A 93 10.04 9.83 0.64
N ILE A 94 9.25 10.76 0.08
CA ILE A 94 9.38 11.23 -1.31
C ILE A 94 10.76 11.86 -1.55
N LYS A 95 11.22 12.70 -0.63
CA LYS A 95 12.52 13.39 -0.76
C LYS A 95 13.68 12.40 -0.78
N GLU A 96 13.58 11.33 -0.01
CA GLU A 96 14.66 10.34 0.10
C GLU A 96 14.62 9.31 -1.03
N SER A 97 13.43 8.77 -1.36
CA SER A 97 13.29 7.73 -2.40
C SER A 97 13.37 8.30 -3.81
N GLU A 98 13.05 9.59 -4.00
CA GLU A 98 13.00 10.25 -5.32
C GLU A 98 12.19 9.45 -6.35
N PRO A 99 10.92 9.11 -6.09
CA PRO A 99 10.16 8.20 -6.93
C PRO A 99 9.81 8.83 -8.29
N ASP A 100 9.66 7.99 -9.30
CA ASP A 100 9.03 8.34 -10.57
C ASP A 100 7.51 8.22 -10.47
N VAL A 101 7.05 7.18 -9.77
CA VAL A 101 5.63 6.83 -9.60
C VAL A 101 5.34 6.65 -8.12
N ILE A 102 4.20 7.20 -7.68
CA ILE A 102 3.65 6.95 -6.35
C ILE A 102 2.33 6.21 -6.50
N ILE A 103 2.13 5.19 -5.66
CA ILE A 103 0.90 4.39 -5.62
C ILE A 103 0.37 4.44 -4.19
N THR A 104 -0.93 4.69 -4.03
CA THR A 104 -1.57 4.75 -2.72
C THR A 104 -3.00 4.24 -2.77
N HIS A 105 -3.67 4.21 -1.62
CA HIS A 105 -5.07 3.83 -1.50
C HIS A 105 -6.00 4.69 -2.34
N HIS A 106 -7.08 4.09 -2.85
CA HIS A 106 -8.17 4.85 -3.45
C HIS A 106 -8.94 5.62 -2.35
N PRO A 107 -9.29 6.90 -2.57
CA PRO A 107 -9.95 7.72 -1.54
C PRO A 107 -11.36 7.24 -1.19
N ALA A 108 -12.01 6.43 -2.05
CA ALA A 108 -13.30 5.80 -1.76
C ALA A 108 -13.17 4.43 -1.09
N ASP A 109 -12.09 4.17 -0.36
CA ASP A 109 -11.94 2.99 0.48
C ASP A 109 -12.81 3.09 1.74
N THR A 110 -13.19 1.94 2.32
CA THR A 110 -14.03 1.92 3.53
C THR A 110 -13.23 2.19 4.80
N ASN A 111 -11.90 1.98 4.77
CA ASN A 111 -11.03 2.19 5.93
C ASN A 111 -10.66 3.67 6.06
N ASN A 112 -10.90 4.24 7.26
CA ASN A 112 -10.60 5.65 7.54
C ASN A 112 -9.12 5.99 7.34
N ASP A 113 -8.20 5.14 7.78
CA ASP A 113 -6.77 5.41 7.65
C ASP A 113 -6.31 5.36 6.20
N HIS A 114 -6.93 4.52 5.34
CA HIS A 114 -6.69 4.51 3.90
C HIS A 114 -7.06 5.86 3.28
N LEU A 115 -8.22 6.41 3.67
CA LEU A 115 -8.65 7.75 3.23
C LEU A 115 -7.67 8.83 3.68
N GLN A 116 -7.26 8.83 4.97
CA GLN A 116 -6.32 9.83 5.51
C GLN A 116 -4.96 9.75 4.80
N THR A 117 -4.46 8.53 4.58
CA THR A 117 -3.21 8.29 3.85
C THR A 117 -3.31 8.76 2.40
N SER A 118 -4.41 8.46 1.72
CA SER A 118 -4.67 8.89 0.35
C SER A 118 -4.67 10.42 0.22
N MET A 119 -5.39 11.11 1.11
CA MET A 119 -5.46 12.58 1.13
C MET A 119 -4.09 13.20 1.40
N ALA A 120 -3.36 12.70 2.40
CA ALA A 120 -2.02 13.20 2.72
C ALA A 120 -1.03 12.98 1.57
N CYS A 121 -1.14 11.84 0.87
CA CYS A 121 -0.30 11.51 -0.27
C CYS A 121 -0.54 12.47 -1.46
N GLN A 122 -1.81 12.80 -1.76
CA GLN A 122 -2.17 13.77 -2.80
C GLN A 122 -1.58 15.17 -2.55
N GLU A 123 -1.46 15.56 -1.27
CA GLU A 123 -0.83 16.82 -0.91
C GLU A 123 0.70 16.74 -0.97
N ALA A 124 1.28 15.63 -0.50
CA ALA A 124 2.72 15.41 -0.45
C ALA A 124 3.39 15.39 -1.83
N ILE A 125 2.73 14.85 -2.87
CA ILE A 125 3.29 14.81 -4.24
C ILE A 125 3.58 16.21 -4.80
N ARG A 126 3.02 17.26 -4.21
CA ARG A 126 3.23 18.65 -4.62
C ARG A 126 4.46 19.29 -3.99
N LEU A 127 5.27 18.53 -3.23
CA LEU A 127 6.45 19.03 -2.51
C LEU A 127 7.43 19.76 -3.44
N PHE A 128 7.63 19.28 -4.68
CA PHE A 128 8.50 19.91 -5.67
C PHE A 128 8.13 21.38 -5.98
N GLN A 129 6.86 21.79 -5.77
CA GLN A 129 6.43 23.18 -5.97
C GLN A 129 6.96 24.12 -4.88
N ARG A 130 7.25 23.59 -3.70
CA ARG A 130 7.77 24.33 -2.55
C ARG A 130 9.25 24.09 -2.30
N ARG A 131 9.79 23.00 -2.86
CA ARG A 131 11.17 22.55 -2.75
C ARG A 131 11.71 22.17 -4.12
N PRO A 132 12.27 23.15 -4.87
CA PRO A 132 12.71 22.93 -6.25
C PRO A 132 13.80 21.84 -6.40
N GLU A 133 14.53 21.55 -5.31
CA GLU A 133 15.52 20.48 -5.26
C GLU A 133 14.91 19.07 -5.20
N VAL A 134 13.61 18.95 -4.92
CA VAL A 134 12.91 17.66 -4.86
C VAL A 134 12.47 17.26 -6.25
N LYS A 135 12.78 16.04 -6.63
CA LYS A 135 12.38 15.47 -7.91
C LYS A 135 10.85 15.47 -8.03
N ARG A 136 10.35 15.91 -9.19
CA ARG A 136 8.92 15.82 -9.49
C ARG A 136 8.51 14.38 -9.74
N VAL A 137 7.46 13.94 -9.04
CA VAL A 137 6.75 12.68 -9.32
C VAL A 137 6.09 12.76 -10.70
N LYS A 138 6.30 11.77 -11.55
CA LYS A 138 5.77 11.73 -12.92
C LYS A 138 4.33 11.26 -12.98
N GLU A 139 4.03 10.21 -12.19
CA GLU A 139 2.72 9.56 -12.18
C GLU A 139 2.25 9.31 -10.74
N PHE A 140 0.95 9.37 -10.55
CA PHE A 140 0.28 9.12 -9.27
C PHE A 140 -0.90 8.19 -9.52
N TRP A 141 -0.87 7.01 -8.88
CA TRP A 141 -1.85 5.96 -9.09
C TRP A 141 -2.59 5.63 -7.80
N TYR A 142 -3.84 5.22 -7.95
CA TYR A 142 -4.61 4.59 -6.89
C TYR A 142 -4.65 3.08 -7.09
N MET A 143 -4.64 2.35 -5.98
CA MET A 143 -4.84 0.90 -5.98
C MET A 143 -6.05 0.52 -5.14
N GLU A 144 -6.66 -0.61 -5.47
CA GLU A 144 -7.63 -1.27 -4.60
C GLU A 144 -6.93 -2.16 -3.58
N VAL A 145 -7.54 -2.27 -2.39
CA VAL A 145 -7.11 -3.19 -1.34
C VAL A 145 -8.25 -4.15 -1.05
N PRO A 146 -8.11 -5.45 -1.39
CA PRO A 146 -9.14 -6.46 -1.18
C PRO A 146 -9.64 -6.52 0.27
N SER A 147 -10.94 -6.60 0.46
CA SER A 147 -11.70 -6.51 1.71
C SER A 147 -11.79 -5.11 2.34
N CYS A 148 -11.47 -4.07 1.56
CA CYS A 148 -11.61 -2.68 1.98
C CYS A 148 -12.24 -1.84 0.88
N THR A 149 -11.62 -1.78 -0.31
CA THR A 149 -12.06 -0.90 -1.39
C THR A 149 -13.42 -1.32 -1.95
N GLU A 150 -13.61 -2.61 -2.25
CA GLU A 150 -14.87 -3.16 -2.79
C GLU A 150 -16.02 -3.18 -1.76
N TRP A 151 -15.71 -3.06 -0.47
CA TRP A 151 -16.72 -3.06 0.59
C TRP A 151 -17.28 -1.67 0.91
N LYS A 152 -16.90 -0.66 0.16
CA LYS A 152 -17.44 0.69 0.32
C LYS A 152 -18.92 0.73 -0.01
N ILE A 153 -19.74 1.09 0.96
CA ILE A 153 -21.20 1.16 0.85
C ILE A 153 -21.67 2.57 0.47
N ASN A 154 -20.89 3.60 0.77
CA ASN A 154 -21.28 4.98 0.56
C ASN A 154 -21.07 5.42 -0.89
N ASN A 155 -22.16 5.78 -1.57
CA ASN A 155 -22.16 6.26 -2.96
C ASN A 155 -21.84 7.76 -3.10
N ALA A 156 -21.49 8.46 -2.02
CA ALA A 156 -21.15 9.89 -2.08
C ALA A 156 -19.79 10.18 -2.73
N MET A 157 -18.96 9.16 -2.92
CA MET A 157 -17.68 9.24 -3.63
C MET A 157 -17.70 8.28 -4.82
N GLU A 158 -16.91 8.59 -5.85
CA GLU A 158 -16.73 7.68 -7.00
C GLU A 158 -16.16 6.34 -6.55
N SER A 159 -16.75 5.26 -7.05
CA SER A 159 -16.23 3.90 -6.84
C SER A 159 -14.86 3.74 -7.50
N PHE A 160 -14.05 2.81 -6.99
CA PHE A 160 -12.83 2.40 -7.69
C PHE A 160 -13.21 1.84 -9.06
N ASN A 161 -12.68 2.47 -10.11
CA ASN A 161 -12.90 2.06 -11.50
C ASN A 161 -11.51 2.01 -12.18
N PRO A 162 -10.89 0.82 -12.29
CA PRO A 162 -9.52 0.70 -12.76
C PRO A 162 -9.39 1.15 -14.22
N ASN A 163 -8.35 1.93 -14.50
CA ASN A 163 -7.98 2.42 -15.83
C ASN A 163 -6.50 2.21 -16.15
N CYS A 164 -5.75 1.62 -15.23
CA CYS A 164 -4.35 1.25 -15.39
C CYS A 164 -4.18 -0.20 -14.95
N TYR A 165 -3.57 -1.00 -15.81
CA TYR A 165 -3.37 -2.43 -15.59
C TYR A 165 -1.88 -2.78 -15.76
N VAL A 166 -1.35 -3.56 -14.83
CA VAL A 166 0.04 -4.05 -14.89
C VAL A 166 0.01 -5.54 -15.18
N GLU A 167 0.56 -5.93 -16.32
CA GLU A 167 0.71 -7.35 -16.66
C GLU A 167 1.77 -8.00 -15.77
N VAL A 168 1.33 -8.79 -14.81
CA VAL A 168 2.20 -9.44 -13.82
C VAL A 168 2.48 -10.91 -14.10
N GLY A 169 1.66 -11.54 -14.95
CA GLY A 169 1.69 -12.97 -15.22
C GLY A 169 1.29 -13.82 -14.01
N LYS A 170 1.27 -15.13 -14.22
CA LYS A 170 0.96 -16.08 -13.14
C LYS A 170 1.98 -16.00 -12.00
N GLU A 171 3.25 -15.82 -12.32
CA GLU A 171 4.33 -15.76 -11.34
C GLU A 171 4.15 -14.57 -10.37
N GLY A 172 3.72 -13.41 -10.87
CA GLY A 172 3.45 -12.23 -10.02
C GLY A 172 2.26 -12.46 -9.09
N VAL A 173 1.20 -13.12 -9.57
CA VAL A 173 0.03 -13.47 -8.73
C VAL A 173 0.42 -14.49 -7.65
N ASP A 174 1.15 -15.54 -8.02
CA ASP A 174 1.66 -16.55 -7.08
C ASP A 174 2.59 -15.92 -6.03
N ALA A 175 3.44 -14.97 -6.44
CA ALA A 175 4.32 -14.23 -5.54
C ALA A 175 3.53 -13.36 -4.56
N LYS A 176 2.49 -12.65 -5.01
CA LYS A 176 1.59 -11.89 -4.13
C LYS A 176 0.94 -12.78 -3.07
N ILE A 177 0.37 -13.92 -3.48
CA ILE A 177 -0.27 -14.88 -2.57
C ILE A 177 0.74 -15.41 -1.55
N LYS A 178 1.95 -15.75 -2.01
CA LYS A 178 3.03 -16.22 -1.13
C LYS A 178 3.47 -15.14 -0.13
N ALA A 179 3.65 -13.91 -0.57
CA ALA A 179 3.99 -12.78 0.29
C ALA A 179 2.90 -12.52 1.36
N LEU A 180 1.63 -12.55 0.96
CA LEU A 180 0.50 -12.42 1.89
C LEU A 180 0.45 -13.55 2.92
N SER A 181 0.87 -14.76 2.57
CA SER A 181 0.92 -15.90 3.50
C SER A 181 2.01 -15.74 4.59
N MET A 182 2.95 -14.81 4.39
CA MET A 182 3.96 -14.47 5.39
C MET A 182 3.42 -13.55 6.48
N TYR A 183 2.32 -12.83 6.20
CA TYR A 183 1.61 -12.04 7.20
C TYR A 183 0.64 -12.93 8.00
N ARG A 184 0.93 -13.14 9.28
CA ARG A 184 0.10 -13.97 10.19
C ARG A 184 -1.32 -13.43 10.26
N GLY A 185 -2.29 -14.31 10.03
CA GLY A 185 -3.71 -13.99 10.15
C GLY A 185 -4.29 -13.09 9.05
N VAL A 186 -3.57 -12.78 7.97
CA VAL A 186 -4.07 -11.95 6.86
C VAL A 186 -4.86 -12.78 5.85
N MET A 187 -4.32 -13.92 5.40
CA MET A 187 -5.03 -14.80 4.48
C MET A 187 -6.28 -15.40 5.13
N ARG A 188 -7.31 -15.57 4.34
CA ARG A 188 -8.62 -16.12 4.76
C ARG A 188 -9.07 -17.21 3.79
N PRO A 189 -9.92 -18.15 4.25
CA PRO A 189 -10.52 -19.13 3.34
C PRO A 189 -11.51 -18.45 2.39
N TYR A 190 -11.69 -19.04 1.20
CA TYR A 190 -12.75 -18.67 0.26
C TYR A 190 -14.13 -18.75 0.97
N PRO A 191 -15.08 -17.82 0.72
CA PRO A 191 -15.09 -16.79 -0.35
C PRO A 191 -14.54 -15.38 0.06
N HIS A 192 -13.77 -15.30 1.13
CA HIS A 192 -13.25 -14.01 1.57
C HIS A 192 -12.32 -13.37 0.51
N PRO A 193 -12.35 -12.04 0.29
CA PRO A 193 -11.50 -11.35 -0.70
C PRO A 193 -9.99 -11.51 -0.48
N ARG A 194 -9.56 -11.89 0.72
CA ARG A 194 -8.16 -12.24 1.03
C ARG A 194 -7.86 -13.74 0.86
N SER A 195 -8.68 -14.48 0.12
CA SER A 195 -8.39 -15.87 -0.25
C SER A 195 -7.51 -15.94 -1.50
N ALA A 196 -6.73 -17.00 -1.63
CA ALA A 196 -5.92 -17.23 -2.83
C ALA A 196 -6.79 -17.31 -4.10
N ASP A 197 -7.95 -17.96 -4.00
CA ASP A 197 -8.89 -18.11 -5.13
C ASP A 197 -9.45 -16.76 -5.58
N TYR A 198 -9.85 -15.89 -4.63
CA TYR A 198 -10.35 -14.56 -4.96
C TYR A 198 -9.26 -13.70 -5.61
N ILE A 199 -8.05 -13.67 -5.01
CA ILE A 199 -6.92 -12.89 -5.53
C ILE A 199 -6.56 -13.35 -6.95
N THR A 200 -6.57 -14.66 -7.19
CA THR A 200 -6.31 -15.22 -8.53
C THR A 200 -7.42 -14.83 -9.52
N GLY A 201 -8.68 -14.91 -9.09
CA GLY A 201 -9.83 -14.54 -9.92
C GLY A 201 -9.84 -13.05 -10.27
N LEU A 202 -9.56 -12.17 -9.30
CA LEU A 202 -9.47 -10.72 -9.51
C LEU A 202 -8.35 -10.36 -10.50
N ALA A 203 -7.21 -11.03 -10.42
CA ALA A 203 -6.09 -10.79 -11.32
C ALA A 203 -6.32 -11.31 -12.75
N ALA A 204 -7.34 -12.13 -12.98
CA ALA A 204 -7.70 -12.68 -14.29
C ALA A 204 -8.75 -11.84 -15.04
N MET A 205 -9.32 -10.83 -14.38
CA MET A 205 -10.32 -9.92 -14.95
C MET A 205 -9.69 -8.78 -15.73
#